data_308108b4336cd078ab7fddd73329dd87
#
_entry.id   308108b4336cd078ab7fddd73329dd87
#
_cell.length_a   1.000
_cell.length_b   1.000
_cell.length_c   1.000
_cell.angle_alpha   90.00
_cell.angle_beta   90.00
_cell.angle_gamma   90.00
#
_symmetry.space_group_name_H-M   'P 1'
#
loop_
_entity.id
_entity.type
_entity.pdbx_description
1 polymer ?
#
loop_
_entity_poly.entity_id
_entity_poly.type
_entity_poly.pdbx_seq_one_letter_code
_entity_poly.pdbx_strand_id
1 'polypeptide(L)'
;VWGEGARGDKQAGLLNYLTDNFVRKHKDVEPLIMCPSQYNKGWTSGDYLNTLGTKMYPEVRIMWTGNSVVDMIEENDMQWINDQIKRKAYIWLNYPVNDYCQSRILMGKTYGNGLNINDMVSGFCSNPMEYAEASKVSLYSIADYTWNMPAYDSVRSWERALGALMPTCADAFRVFCENNVDLGRTGHGLRREGES
;
A
#
# COMPACT_ATOMS: atom_id res chain seq x y z
N VAL A 1 29.31 5.64 6.71
CA VAL A 1 27.86 5.68 6.78
C VAL A 1 27.44 7.11 6.55
N TRP A 2 26.57 7.37 5.60
CA TRP A 2 26.15 8.72 5.24
C TRP A 2 24.99 9.14 6.13
N GLY A 3 24.92 10.41 6.52
CA GLY A 3 23.76 10.94 7.21
C GLY A 3 22.50 10.84 6.35
N GLU A 4 21.34 10.85 6.97
CA GLU A 4 20.04 10.63 6.29
C GLU A 4 19.78 11.66 5.19
N GLY A 5 20.10 12.94 5.39
CA GLY A 5 20.00 13.97 4.35
C GLY A 5 20.88 13.69 3.15
N ALA A 6 22.14 13.28 3.36
CA ALA A 6 23.06 12.93 2.27
C ALA A 6 22.59 11.69 1.47
N ARG A 7 21.88 10.75 2.12
CA ARG A 7 21.24 9.62 1.44
C ARG A 7 20.10 10.09 0.55
N GLY A 8 19.23 10.95 1.07
CA GLY A 8 18.12 11.55 0.32
C GLY A 8 18.61 12.32 -0.91
N ASP A 9 19.65 13.15 -0.75
CA ASP A 9 20.29 13.88 -1.85
C ASP A 9 20.75 12.98 -2.99
N LYS A 10 21.45 11.90 -2.65
CA LYS A 10 21.99 10.97 -3.67
C LYS A 10 20.91 10.16 -4.36
N GLN A 11 19.88 9.74 -3.62
CA GLN A 11 18.73 9.06 -4.22
C GLN A 11 17.95 10.00 -5.15
N ALA A 12 17.68 11.23 -4.73
CA ALA A 12 17.04 12.23 -5.58
C ALA A 12 17.86 12.51 -6.84
N GLY A 13 19.17 12.69 -6.70
CA GLY A 13 20.08 12.90 -7.84
C GLY A 13 20.08 11.74 -8.82
N LEU A 14 20.11 10.50 -8.34
CA LEU A 14 20.04 9.30 -9.18
C LEU A 14 18.72 9.22 -9.94
N LEU A 15 17.60 9.44 -9.26
CA LEU A 15 16.27 9.36 -9.88
C LEU A 15 16.04 10.49 -10.88
N ASN A 16 16.52 11.69 -10.61
CA ASN A 16 16.50 12.78 -11.57
C ASN A 16 17.36 12.45 -12.82
N TYR A 17 18.55 11.90 -12.62
CA TYR A 17 19.39 11.43 -13.72
C TYR A 17 18.69 10.36 -14.59
N LEU A 18 18.05 9.37 -13.96
CA LEU A 18 17.30 8.34 -14.68
C LEU A 18 16.08 8.92 -15.41
N THR A 19 15.40 9.89 -14.79
CA THR A 19 14.29 10.59 -15.42
C THR A 19 14.75 11.32 -16.70
N ASP A 20 15.86 12.06 -16.62
CA ASP A 20 16.39 12.80 -17.78
C ASP A 20 16.97 11.89 -18.86
N ASN A 21 17.65 10.82 -18.48
CA ASN A 21 18.41 9.99 -19.38
C ASN A 21 17.67 8.76 -19.91
N PHE A 22 16.56 8.40 -19.28
CA PHE A 22 15.72 7.28 -19.72
C PHE A 22 14.26 7.70 -19.93
N VAL A 23 13.54 8.07 -18.87
CA VAL A 23 12.10 8.30 -18.95
C VAL A 23 11.73 9.33 -20.01
N ARG A 24 12.36 10.51 -19.98
CA ARG A 24 12.08 11.61 -20.91
C ARG A 24 12.56 11.36 -22.35
N LYS A 25 13.41 10.36 -22.55
CA LYS A 25 13.92 10.00 -23.88
C LYS A 25 13.12 8.92 -24.59
N HIS A 26 12.21 8.26 -23.88
CA HIS A 26 11.39 7.19 -24.44
C HIS A 26 9.93 7.62 -24.45
N LYS A 27 9.23 7.36 -25.56
CA LYS A 27 7.79 7.54 -25.65
C LYS A 27 7.09 6.43 -24.87
N ASP A 28 5.94 6.74 -24.31
CA ASP A 28 5.07 5.77 -23.62
C ASP A 28 5.71 5.13 -22.36
N VAL A 29 6.67 5.81 -21.73
CA VAL A 29 7.24 5.43 -20.44
C VAL A 29 6.66 6.31 -19.35
N GLU A 30 6.03 5.68 -18.36
CA GLU A 30 5.48 6.35 -17.19
C GLU A 30 6.60 6.88 -16.27
N PRO A 31 6.31 7.91 -15.45
CA PRO A 31 7.24 8.39 -14.44
C PRO A 31 7.71 7.28 -13.50
N LEU A 32 8.92 7.41 -13.00
CA LEU A 32 9.47 6.46 -12.03
C LEU A 32 8.63 6.41 -10.75
N ILE A 33 8.51 5.23 -10.20
CA ILE A 33 7.99 4.98 -8.86
C ILE A 33 9.14 4.47 -8.01
N MET A 34 9.42 5.12 -6.88
CA MET A 34 10.51 4.71 -5.99
C MET A 34 9.99 4.34 -4.60
N CYS A 35 10.60 3.32 -4.00
CA CYS A 35 10.41 2.98 -2.60
C CYS A 35 11.54 3.61 -1.78
N PRO A 36 11.27 4.56 -0.89
CA PRO A 36 12.30 5.19 -0.07
C PRO A 36 12.79 4.25 1.04
N SER A 37 14.00 4.48 1.55
CA SER A 37 14.52 3.70 2.69
C SER A 37 13.65 3.85 3.95
N GLN A 38 12.98 4.98 4.09
CA GLN A 38 12.05 5.28 5.19
C GLN A 38 10.62 5.28 4.65
N TYR A 39 10.13 4.12 4.25
CA TYR A 39 8.84 3.97 3.58
C TYR A 39 7.64 3.87 4.54
N ASN A 40 7.84 4.01 5.84
CA ASN A 40 6.79 4.13 6.85
C ASN A 40 7.18 5.15 7.92
N LYS A 41 6.18 5.65 8.65
CA LYS A 41 6.39 6.69 9.66
C LYS A 41 7.25 6.24 10.83
N GLY A 42 7.10 4.99 11.27
CA GLY A 42 7.86 4.43 12.39
C GLY A 42 9.38 4.36 12.14
N TRP A 43 9.79 4.35 10.88
CA TRP A 43 11.22 4.34 10.48
C TRP A 43 11.73 5.71 10.06
N THR A 44 10.87 6.73 10.10
CA THR A 44 11.26 8.08 9.68
C THR A 44 12.18 8.71 10.72
N SER A 45 13.29 9.27 10.24
CA SER A 45 14.25 10.01 11.06
C SER A 45 14.91 11.11 10.23
N GLY A 46 15.31 12.18 10.91
CA GLY A 46 15.99 13.31 10.27
C GLY A 46 15.17 13.95 9.15
N ASP A 47 15.85 14.51 8.16
CA ASP A 47 15.25 15.26 7.05
C ASP A 47 15.17 14.48 5.73
N TYR A 48 15.23 13.15 5.80
CA TYR A 48 15.33 12.31 4.61
C TYR A 48 14.14 12.45 3.65
N LEU A 49 12.90 12.32 4.17
CA LEU A 49 11.70 12.40 3.33
C LEU A 49 11.50 13.80 2.74
N ASN A 50 11.74 14.84 3.54
CA ASN A 50 11.67 16.22 3.06
C ASN A 50 12.74 16.51 2.01
N THR A 51 13.96 15.99 2.19
CA THR A 51 15.04 16.08 1.19
C THR A 51 14.62 15.43 -0.13
N LEU A 52 14.07 14.21 -0.10
CA LEU A 52 13.51 13.56 -1.30
C LEU A 52 12.42 14.42 -1.94
N GLY A 53 11.46 14.89 -1.12
CA GLY A 53 10.33 15.66 -1.60
C GLY A 53 10.71 16.97 -2.29
N THR A 54 11.75 17.65 -1.79
CA THR A 54 12.20 18.94 -2.31
C THR A 54 13.17 18.85 -3.48
N LYS A 55 14.01 17.82 -3.53
CA LYS A 55 15.08 17.71 -4.52
C LYS A 55 14.78 16.80 -5.70
N MET A 56 13.88 15.86 -5.54
CA MET A 56 13.48 14.95 -6.60
C MET A 56 12.44 15.60 -7.52
N TYR A 57 12.52 15.32 -8.82
CA TYR A 57 11.54 15.83 -9.78
C TYR A 57 10.11 15.48 -9.38
N PRO A 58 9.14 16.40 -9.53
CA PRO A 58 7.79 16.24 -8.99
C PRO A 58 7.00 15.07 -9.61
N GLU A 59 7.33 14.67 -10.84
CA GLU A 59 6.70 13.55 -11.51
C GLU A 59 7.10 12.18 -10.92
N VAL A 60 8.25 12.06 -10.24
CA VAL A 60 8.66 10.80 -9.61
C VAL A 60 7.77 10.51 -8.41
N ARG A 61 7.11 9.37 -8.42
CA ARG A 61 6.20 8.94 -7.35
C ARG A 61 6.97 8.29 -6.21
N ILE A 62 6.57 8.56 -4.97
CA ILE A 62 7.23 8.03 -3.76
C ILE A 62 6.26 7.09 -3.06
N MET A 63 6.68 5.85 -2.86
CA MET A 63 5.91 4.83 -2.16
C MET A 63 5.91 5.04 -0.64
N TRP A 64 4.80 4.65 -0.01
CA TRP A 64 4.65 4.70 1.44
C TRP A 64 3.65 3.64 1.92
N THR A 65 3.91 3.02 3.10
CA THR A 65 3.12 1.89 3.60
C THR A 65 2.23 2.23 4.79
N GLY A 66 2.34 3.43 5.36
CA GLY A 66 1.57 3.83 6.54
C GLY A 66 2.45 4.18 7.74
N ASN A 67 1.90 4.14 8.94
CA ASN A 67 2.64 4.41 10.17
C ASN A 67 3.62 3.27 10.50
N SER A 68 3.33 2.07 9.99
CA SER A 68 4.18 0.87 10.09
C SER A 68 4.29 0.16 8.74
N VAL A 69 5.04 -0.95 8.68
CA VAL A 69 5.20 -1.75 7.46
C VAL A 69 3.88 -2.30 6.96
N VAL A 70 3.06 -2.81 7.89
CA VAL A 70 1.69 -3.26 7.62
C VAL A 70 0.75 -2.36 8.41
N ASP A 71 -0.10 -1.61 7.74
CA ASP A 71 -0.97 -0.63 8.38
C ASP A 71 -2.28 -0.42 7.62
N MET A 72 -3.22 0.24 8.30
CA MET A 72 -4.43 0.84 7.73
C MET A 72 -4.16 2.34 7.58
N ILE A 73 -4.32 2.85 6.36
CA ILE A 73 -3.95 4.22 6.01
C ILE A 73 -5.18 5.12 6.10
N GLU A 74 -5.11 6.13 6.94
CA GLU A 74 -6.19 7.09 7.19
C GLU A 74 -5.84 8.50 6.64
N GLU A 75 -6.80 9.41 6.65
CA GLU A 75 -6.65 10.75 6.09
C GLU A 75 -5.50 11.55 6.75
N ASN A 76 -5.40 11.49 8.09
CA ASN A 76 -4.33 12.16 8.83
C ASN A 76 -2.93 11.61 8.48
N ASP A 77 -2.85 10.33 8.18
CA ASP A 77 -1.60 9.69 7.76
C ASP A 77 -1.18 10.19 6.37
N MET A 78 -2.15 10.29 5.47
CA MET A 78 -1.93 10.83 4.13
C MET A 78 -1.52 12.31 4.16
N GLN A 79 -2.17 13.12 5.00
CA GLN A 79 -1.79 14.51 5.18
C GLN A 79 -0.33 14.62 5.64
N TRP A 80 0.03 13.85 6.68
CA TRP A 80 1.39 13.87 7.21
C TRP A 80 2.44 13.50 6.16
N ILE A 81 2.27 12.39 5.44
CA ILE A 81 3.28 11.98 4.45
C ILE A 81 3.37 12.94 3.27
N ASN A 82 2.24 13.43 2.78
CA ASN A 82 2.20 14.38 1.66
C ASN A 82 2.92 15.68 2.02
N ASP A 83 2.78 16.13 3.27
CA ASP A 83 3.52 17.30 3.80
C ASP A 83 5.02 17.03 3.87
N GLN A 84 5.45 15.82 4.22
CA GLN A 84 6.87 15.46 4.24
C GLN A 84 7.46 15.44 2.83
N ILE A 85 6.84 14.72 1.89
CA ILE A 85 7.39 14.49 0.55
C ILE A 85 6.99 15.56 -0.49
N LYS A 86 6.21 16.59 -0.10
CA LYS A 86 5.76 17.73 -0.93
C LYS A 86 4.99 17.31 -2.18
N ARG A 87 4.34 16.14 -2.13
CA ARG A 87 3.51 15.57 -3.20
C ARG A 87 2.59 14.49 -2.66
N LYS A 88 1.66 14.02 -3.49
CA LYS A 88 0.82 12.88 -3.14
C LYS A 88 1.66 11.60 -3.10
N ALA A 89 1.57 10.84 -2.01
CA ALA A 89 2.24 9.55 -1.88
C ALA A 89 1.61 8.49 -2.80
N TYR A 90 2.43 7.53 -3.22
CA TYR A 90 2.00 6.31 -3.88
C TYR A 90 1.87 5.22 -2.83
N ILE A 91 0.68 4.69 -2.62
CA ILE A 91 0.46 3.72 -1.55
C ILE A 91 0.95 2.34 -1.96
N TRP A 92 1.76 1.74 -1.10
CA TRP A 92 2.08 0.31 -1.08
C TRP A 92 1.34 -0.33 0.09
N LEU A 93 0.20 -0.94 -0.18
CA LEU A 93 -0.57 -1.65 0.83
C LEU A 93 0.01 -3.05 1.04
N ASN A 94 0.53 -3.31 2.24
CA ASN A 94 0.99 -4.65 2.63
C ASN A 94 -0.19 -5.51 3.11
N TYR A 95 -1.09 -5.81 2.18
CA TYR A 95 -2.22 -6.71 2.33
C TYR A 95 -2.60 -7.25 0.93
N PRO A 96 -2.85 -8.54 0.74
CA PRO A 96 -2.88 -9.63 1.73
C PRO A 96 -1.53 -10.35 1.96
N VAL A 97 -0.37 -9.71 1.74
CA VAL A 97 0.92 -10.35 2.02
C VAL A 97 0.94 -10.97 3.42
N ASN A 98 1.49 -12.19 3.52
CA ASN A 98 1.53 -12.96 4.76
C ASN A 98 2.93 -13.47 5.15
N ASP A 99 3.98 -12.86 4.62
CA ASP A 99 5.37 -13.26 4.90
C ASP A 99 5.76 -13.10 6.38
N TYR A 100 5.10 -12.20 7.08
CA TYR A 100 5.25 -11.98 8.53
C TYR A 100 4.36 -12.91 9.40
N CYS A 101 3.44 -13.66 8.77
CA CYS A 101 2.51 -14.59 9.42
C CYS A 101 2.25 -15.82 8.54
N GLN A 102 3.30 -16.52 8.14
CA GLN A 102 3.30 -17.58 7.12
C GLN A 102 2.38 -18.77 7.44
N SER A 103 1.99 -18.96 8.70
CA SER A 103 1.01 -19.97 9.10
C SER A 103 -0.45 -19.59 8.75
N ARG A 104 -0.68 -18.44 8.14
CA ARG A 104 -2.00 -17.88 7.83
C ARG A 104 -2.14 -17.58 6.35
N ILE A 105 -3.34 -17.78 5.83
CA ILE A 105 -3.79 -17.28 4.52
C ILE A 105 -4.75 -16.13 4.77
N LEU A 106 -4.52 -14.99 4.13
CA LEU A 106 -5.30 -13.78 4.37
C LEU A 106 -6.35 -13.60 3.26
N MET A 107 -7.54 -14.13 3.48
CA MET A 107 -8.66 -14.14 2.53
C MET A 107 -9.85 -13.28 3.00
N GLY A 108 -9.61 -12.40 3.94
CA GLY A 108 -10.62 -11.51 4.49
C GLY A 108 -10.93 -10.32 3.59
N LYS A 109 -11.89 -9.53 4.04
CA LYS A 109 -12.24 -8.25 3.40
C LYS A 109 -11.16 -7.21 3.64
N THR A 110 -10.97 -6.31 2.68
CA THR A 110 -10.16 -5.12 2.86
C THR A 110 -10.97 -4.07 3.62
N TYR A 111 -10.48 -3.61 4.77
CA TYR A 111 -11.16 -2.63 5.62
C TYR A 111 -10.16 -1.75 6.37
N GLY A 112 -10.65 -0.70 7.01
CA GLY A 112 -9.87 0.17 7.90
C GLY A 112 -9.07 1.28 7.18
N ASN A 113 -8.91 1.20 5.86
CA ASN A 113 -8.34 2.31 5.10
C ASN A 113 -9.37 3.43 4.93
N GLY A 114 -8.91 4.68 4.89
CA GLY A 114 -9.73 5.87 4.74
C GLY A 114 -10.54 5.85 3.44
N LEU A 115 -11.82 6.21 3.53
CA LEU A 115 -12.70 6.30 2.35
C LEU A 115 -12.61 7.65 1.62
N ASN A 116 -11.94 8.64 2.23
CA ASN A 116 -11.81 10.01 1.71
C ASN A 116 -10.38 10.37 1.30
N ILE A 117 -9.53 9.36 1.03
CA ILE A 117 -8.12 9.59 0.65
C ILE A 117 -7.88 9.56 -0.86
N ASN A 118 -8.91 9.38 -1.68
CA ASN A 118 -8.80 9.28 -3.15
C ASN A 118 -8.03 10.47 -3.77
N ASP A 119 -8.29 11.69 -3.29
CA ASP A 119 -7.61 12.90 -3.77
C ASP A 119 -6.23 13.14 -3.14
N MET A 120 -5.82 12.31 -2.21
CA MET A 120 -4.57 12.44 -1.47
C MET A 120 -3.48 11.47 -1.95
N VAL A 121 -3.80 10.53 -2.83
CA VAL A 121 -2.88 9.51 -3.36
C VAL A 121 -2.49 9.81 -4.81
N SER A 122 -1.27 9.43 -5.21
CA SER A 122 -0.80 9.48 -6.60
C SER A 122 -0.92 8.14 -7.32
N GLY A 123 -1.27 7.11 -6.57
CA GLY A 123 -1.46 5.74 -7.05
C GLY A 123 -1.47 4.75 -5.89
N PHE A 124 -1.74 3.49 -6.23
CA PHE A 124 -1.96 2.45 -5.24
C PHE A 124 -1.47 1.10 -5.78
N CYS A 125 -0.71 0.37 -5.00
CA CYS A 125 -0.39 -1.03 -5.27
C CYS A 125 -0.62 -1.88 -4.02
N SER A 126 -0.96 -3.12 -4.23
CA SER A 126 -1.09 -4.14 -3.18
C SER A 126 0.09 -5.10 -3.26
N ASN A 127 0.55 -5.55 -2.12
CA ASN A 127 1.51 -6.65 -1.98
C ASN A 127 0.72 -7.92 -1.63
N PRO A 128 0.56 -8.88 -2.56
CA PRO A 128 -0.22 -10.10 -2.33
C PRO A 128 0.59 -11.17 -1.61
N MET A 129 -0.09 -12.24 -1.17
CA MET A 129 0.57 -13.49 -0.77
C MET A 129 1.26 -14.14 -1.97
N GLU A 130 2.23 -15.02 -1.73
CA GLU A 130 2.79 -15.91 -2.75
C GLU A 130 1.75 -16.90 -3.34
N TYR A 131 0.64 -17.12 -2.63
CA TYR A 131 -0.50 -17.94 -3.05
C TYR A 131 -1.45 -17.14 -3.93
N ALA A 132 -1.19 -17.09 -5.23
CA ALA A 132 -1.91 -16.22 -6.17
C ALA A 132 -3.43 -16.42 -6.16
N GLU A 133 -3.90 -17.69 -6.14
CA GLU A 133 -5.34 -18.00 -6.13
C GLU A 133 -6.02 -17.53 -4.83
N ALA A 134 -5.40 -17.75 -3.67
CA ALA A 134 -5.93 -17.29 -2.40
C ALA A 134 -5.96 -15.76 -2.30
N SER A 135 -4.96 -15.09 -2.88
CA SER A 135 -4.88 -13.63 -2.91
C SER A 135 -6.03 -12.97 -3.68
N LYS A 136 -6.64 -13.65 -4.64
CA LYS A 136 -7.72 -13.09 -5.48
C LYS A 136 -8.91 -12.57 -4.65
N VAL A 137 -9.23 -13.21 -3.54
CA VAL A 137 -10.33 -12.78 -2.66
C VAL A 137 -10.10 -11.36 -2.13
N SER A 138 -8.94 -11.13 -1.53
CA SER A 138 -8.58 -9.82 -0.99
C SER A 138 -8.27 -8.80 -2.09
N LEU A 139 -7.62 -9.24 -3.18
CA LEU A 139 -7.32 -8.36 -4.32
C LEU A 139 -8.58 -7.85 -5.02
N TYR A 140 -9.65 -8.65 -5.07
CA TYR A 140 -10.96 -8.19 -5.56
C TYR A 140 -11.47 -6.99 -4.74
N SER A 141 -11.44 -7.13 -3.42
CA SER A 141 -11.86 -6.05 -2.51
C SER A 141 -10.96 -4.82 -2.60
N ILE A 142 -9.65 -5.00 -2.79
CA ILE A 142 -8.70 -3.88 -2.97
C ILE A 142 -8.97 -3.15 -4.29
N ALA A 143 -9.24 -3.88 -5.37
CA ALA A 143 -9.59 -3.29 -6.65
C ALA A 143 -10.90 -2.48 -6.56
N ASP A 144 -11.90 -3.01 -5.89
CA ASP A 144 -13.17 -2.33 -5.66
C ASP A 144 -13.02 -1.07 -4.80
N TYR A 145 -12.21 -1.15 -3.73
CA TYR A 145 -11.84 -0.02 -2.88
C TYR A 145 -11.15 1.09 -3.68
N THR A 146 -10.14 0.75 -4.47
CA THR A 146 -9.37 1.74 -5.23
C THR A 146 -10.14 2.32 -6.40
N TRP A 147 -11.15 1.61 -6.91
CA TRP A 147 -12.03 2.09 -7.97
C TRP A 147 -12.92 3.25 -7.52
N ASN A 148 -13.51 3.15 -6.33
CA ASN A 148 -14.37 4.19 -5.77
C ASN A 148 -14.36 4.15 -4.23
N MET A 149 -13.32 4.73 -3.64
CA MET A 149 -13.12 4.74 -2.18
C MET A 149 -14.34 5.28 -1.41
N PRO A 150 -14.95 6.43 -1.79
CA PRO A 150 -16.09 6.97 -1.03
C PRO A 150 -17.33 6.08 -1.00
N ALA A 151 -17.53 5.25 -2.01
CA ALA A 151 -18.68 4.34 -2.10
C ALA A 151 -18.35 2.89 -1.72
N TYR A 152 -17.12 2.64 -1.27
CA TYR A 152 -16.67 1.30 -0.94
C TYR A 152 -17.34 0.75 0.31
N ASP A 153 -17.83 -0.47 0.22
CA ASP A 153 -18.38 -1.27 1.32
C ASP A 153 -17.62 -2.60 1.37
N SER A 154 -16.86 -2.78 2.43
CA SER A 154 -15.95 -3.93 2.58
C SER A 154 -16.67 -5.26 2.63
N VAL A 155 -17.85 -5.31 3.25
CA VAL A 155 -18.64 -6.55 3.37
C VAL A 155 -19.22 -6.90 2.01
N ARG A 156 -19.91 -5.96 1.37
CA ARG A 156 -20.54 -6.18 0.07
C ARG A 156 -19.51 -6.50 -1.02
N SER A 157 -18.35 -5.87 -0.98
CA SER A 157 -17.25 -6.15 -1.91
C SER A 157 -16.72 -7.57 -1.75
N TRP A 158 -16.48 -7.98 -0.51
CA TRP A 158 -16.02 -9.33 -0.21
C TRP A 158 -17.04 -10.42 -0.60
N GLU A 159 -18.33 -10.18 -0.32
CA GLU A 159 -19.42 -11.07 -0.74
C GLU A 159 -19.44 -11.26 -2.27
N ARG A 160 -19.28 -10.17 -3.02
CA ARG A 160 -19.19 -10.24 -4.48
C ARG A 160 -17.96 -11.03 -4.94
N ALA A 161 -16.82 -10.87 -4.24
CA ALA A 161 -15.61 -11.63 -4.55
C ALA A 161 -15.85 -13.14 -4.41
N LEU A 162 -16.49 -13.58 -3.32
CA LEU A 162 -16.77 -15.00 -3.08
C LEU A 162 -17.66 -15.58 -4.18
N GLY A 163 -18.76 -14.89 -4.53
CA GLY A 163 -19.67 -15.33 -5.59
C GLY A 163 -19.02 -15.31 -6.98
N ALA A 164 -18.15 -14.35 -7.27
CA ALA A 164 -17.47 -14.28 -8.56
C ALA A 164 -16.37 -15.35 -8.72
N LEU A 165 -15.66 -15.65 -7.65
CA LEU A 165 -14.52 -16.60 -7.68
C LEU A 165 -14.99 -18.06 -7.59
N MET A 166 -16.03 -18.36 -6.82
CA MET A 166 -16.51 -19.74 -6.59
C MET A 166 -18.05 -19.80 -6.70
N PRO A 167 -18.63 -19.54 -7.88
CA PRO A 167 -20.06 -19.38 -8.05
C PRO A 167 -20.87 -20.66 -7.73
N THR A 168 -20.27 -21.83 -7.84
CA THR A 168 -20.95 -23.12 -7.59
C THR A 168 -20.94 -23.56 -6.14
N CYS A 169 -20.08 -22.96 -5.29
CA CYS A 169 -19.93 -23.34 -3.89
C CYS A 169 -19.62 -22.13 -2.98
N ALA A 170 -20.19 -20.96 -3.29
CA ALA A 170 -19.90 -19.72 -2.59
C ALA A 170 -20.09 -19.79 -1.07
N ASP A 171 -21.10 -20.50 -0.58
CA ASP A 171 -21.37 -20.63 0.85
C ASP A 171 -20.28 -21.45 1.57
N ALA A 172 -19.86 -22.57 1.00
CA ALA A 172 -18.75 -23.36 1.56
C ALA A 172 -17.43 -22.58 1.50
N PHE A 173 -17.21 -21.87 0.40
CA PHE A 173 -16.03 -21.02 0.23
C PHE A 173 -16.03 -19.85 1.22
N ARG A 174 -17.20 -19.28 1.52
CA ARG A 174 -17.35 -18.27 2.58
C ARG A 174 -16.83 -18.78 3.92
N VAL A 175 -17.31 -19.95 4.37
CA VAL A 175 -16.90 -20.55 5.64
C VAL A 175 -15.38 -20.77 5.67
N PHE A 176 -14.80 -21.23 4.56
CA PHE A 176 -13.35 -21.36 4.44
C PHE A 176 -12.63 -20.02 4.58
N CYS A 177 -13.09 -18.97 3.89
CA CYS A 177 -12.48 -17.65 3.94
C CYS A 177 -12.63 -16.99 5.32
N GLU A 178 -13.76 -17.17 6.00
CA GLU A 178 -14.00 -16.66 7.37
C GLU A 178 -13.01 -17.24 8.39
N ASN A 179 -12.49 -18.43 8.15
CA ASN A 179 -11.46 -19.05 8.98
C ASN A 179 -10.02 -18.70 8.53
N ASN A 180 -9.89 -17.89 7.48
CA ASN A 180 -8.62 -17.44 6.90
C ASN A 180 -8.64 -15.92 6.69
N VAL A 181 -8.94 -15.18 7.75
CA VAL A 181 -9.01 -13.71 7.75
C VAL A 181 -7.73 -13.11 8.33
N ASP A 182 -7.61 -11.79 8.21
CA ASP A 182 -6.53 -11.03 8.82
C ASP A 182 -6.51 -11.17 10.36
N LEU A 183 -5.44 -10.65 10.95
CA LEU A 183 -5.17 -10.77 12.38
C LEU A 183 -5.65 -9.56 13.20
N GLY A 184 -6.47 -8.68 12.62
CA GLY A 184 -6.89 -7.45 13.26
C GLY A 184 -5.78 -6.40 13.36
N ARG A 185 -6.08 -5.24 13.94
CA ARG A 185 -5.15 -4.11 14.04
C ARG A 185 -4.16 -4.29 15.19
N THR A 186 -2.87 -4.19 14.91
CA THR A 186 -1.80 -4.22 15.92
C THR A 186 -0.67 -3.27 15.56
N GLY A 187 0.38 -3.21 16.40
CA GLY A 187 1.60 -2.45 16.12
C GLY A 187 2.39 -2.92 14.89
N HIS A 188 2.07 -4.07 14.33
CA HIS A 188 2.60 -4.56 13.05
C HIS A 188 1.57 -4.52 11.92
N GLY A 189 0.46 -3.83 12.11
CA GLY A 189 -0.64 -3.73 11.16
C GLY A 189 -1.79 -4.67 11.50
N LEU A 190 -2.18 -5.54 10.56
CA LEU A 190 -3.35 -6.39 10.69
C LEU A 190 -3.04 -7.68 11.45
N ARG A 191 -3.75 -7.91 12.58
CA ARG A 191 -3.72 -9.15 13.32
C ARG A 191 -5.12 -9.52 13.79
N ARG A 192 -5.35 -10.82 14.02
CA ARG A 192 -6.60 -11.30 14.58
C ARG A 192 -6.77 -10.78 16.02
N GLU A 193 -7.99 -10.35 16.35
CA GLU A 193 -8.32 -10.00 17.71
C GLU A 193 -8.06 -11.20 18.65
N GLY A 194 -7.44 -10.92 19.80
CA GLY A 194 -7.11 -11.92 20.81
C GLY A 194 -5.84 -12.74 20.55
N GLU A 195 -5.13 -12.51 19.46
CA GLU A 195 -3.77 -13.04 19.25
C GLU A 195 -2.74 -12.01 19.70
N SER A 196 -2.16 -12.21 20.86
CA SER A 196 -1.06 -11.42 21.40
C SER A 196 0.30 -11.96 20.99
#